data_21a78ceeb5721f1e87feb2ce9c82fc6c
#
_entry.id   21a78ceeb5721f1e87feb2ce9c82fc6c
#
_cell.length_a   1.000
_cell.length_b   1.000
_cell.length_c   1.000
_cell.angle_alpha   90.00
_cell.angle_beta   90.00
_cell.angle_gamma   90.00
#
_symmetry.space_group_name_H-M   'P 1'
#
loop_
_entity.id
_entity.type
_entity.pdbx_description
1 polymer ?
#
loop_
_entity_poly.entity_id
_entity_poly.type
_entity_poly.pdbx_seq_one_letter_code
_entity_poly.pdbx_strand_id
1 'polypeptide(L)'
;GKSNPAFVASDLLSQAEHDKMASAVLITDDIDFANKVSAEIEKQIPMLSRSEIARASIDDNGKIIVTDSIETAVEISNKIAPEHLELCVDNPFELLEKVKHAGSVFLGRYCPEAVGDYLAGTNHTLPTSGTARFSSPLSVDDFVKKTQYIYYDKASLEEVCRDVEYFAKKVEF
;
A
#
# COMPACT_ATOMS: atom_id res chain seq x y z
N GLY A 1 17.23 12.74 -6.85
CA GLY A 1 16.31 11.91 -7.58
C GLY A 1 16.43 11.96 -9.10
N LYS A 2 16.28 10.80 -9.71
CA LYS A 2 16.26 10.67 -11.18
C LYS A 2 14.83 10.71 -11.76
N SER A 3 13.80 10.73 -10.90
CA SER A 3 12.41 10.85 -11.32
C SER A 3 12.08 12.26 -11.81
N ASN A 4 11.11 12.39 -12.68
CA ASN A 4 10.64 13.69 -13.14
C ASN A 4 9.68 14.28 -12.09
N PRO A 5 9.98 15.45 -11.50
CA PRO A 5 9.12 16.07 -10.49
C PRO A 5 7.69 16.34 -10.97
N ALA A 6 7.52 16.68 -12.25
CA ALA A 6 6.20 16.96 -12.81
C ALA A 6 5.34 15.70 -12.90
N PHE A 7 5.92 14.53 -13.18
CA PHE A 7 5.19 13.26 -13.21
C PHE A 7 4.80 12.83 -11.81
N VAL A 8 5.73 12.91 -10.84
CA VAL A 8 5.42 12.58 -9.44
C VAL A 8 4.36 13.50 -8.86
N ALA A 9 4.39 14.80 -9.21
CA ALA A 9 3.32 15.72 -8.82
C ALA A 9 1.97 15.33 -9.44
N SER A 10 1.96 14.89 -10.70
CA SER A 10 0.75 14.42 -11.39
C SER A 10 0.15 13.19 -10.72
N ASP A 11 0.97 12.21 -10.32
CA ASP A 11 0.52 11.00 -9.63
C ASP A 11 -0.06 11.33 -8.23
N LEU A 12 0.61 12.21 -7.47
CA LEU A 12 0.08 12.70 -6.20
C LEU A 12 -1.25 13.45 -6.35
N LEU A 13 -1.41 14.24 -7.42
CA LEU A 13 -2.62 14.99 -7.71
C LEU A 13 -3.76 14.12 -8.24
N SER A 14 -3.46 13.03 -8.94
CA SER A 14 -4.44 12.01 -9.34
C SER A 14 -5.20 11.49 -8.11
N GLN A 15 -4.48 11.14 -7.06
CA GLN A 15 -5.08 10.73 -5.79
C GLN A 15 -5.80 11.89 -5.08
N ALA A 16 -5.20 13.10 -5.06
CA ALA A 16 -5.75 14.25 -4.34
C ALA A 16 -7.07 14.75 -4.93
N GLU A 17 -7.24 14.72 -6.26
CA GLU A 17 -8.49 15.17 -6.89
C GLU A 17 -9.65 14.17 -6.74
N HIS A 18 -9.37 12.94 -6.25
CA HIS A 18 -10.38 11.91 -6.06
C HIS A 18 -11.37 12.29 -4.96
N ASP A 19 -10.87 12.70 -3.78
CA ASP A 19 -11.69 13.09 -2.63
C ASP A 19 -10.94 14.07 -1.71
N LYS A 20 -11.66 14.96 -1.03
CA LYS A 20 -11.09 15.89 -0.03
C LYS A 20 -10.40 15.18 1.13
N MET A 21 -10.85 13.96 1.46
CA MET A 21 -10.27 13.11 2.50
C MET A 21 -9.08 12.27 2.00
N ALA A 22 -8.79 12.30 0.69
CA ALA A 22 -7.66 11.57 0.14
C ALA A 22 -6.34 12.08 0.74
N SER A 23 -5.35 11.20 0.84
CA SER A 23 -4.03 11.53 1.36
C SER A 23 -2.96 11.14 0.34
N ALA A 24 -2.31 12.14 -0.23
CA ALA A 24 -1.19 11.97 -1.15
C ALA A 24 0.12 12.25 -0.39
N VAL A 25 1.04 11.27 -0.35
CA VAL A 25 2.27 11.35 0.44
C VAL A 25 3.48 11.07 -0.43
N LEU A 26 4.39 12.03 -0.53
CA LEU A 26 5.73 11.82 -1.08
C LEU A 26 6.71 11.53 0.06
N ILE A 27 7.51 10.46 -0.07
CA ILE A 27 8.64 10.19 0.80
C ILE A 27 9.90 10.09 -0.06
N THR A 28 10.92 10.84 0.27
CA THR A 28 12.17 10.93 -0.51
C THR A 28 13.37 11.18 0.39
N ASP A 29 14.56 10.82 -0.09
CA ASP A 29 15.84 11.11 0.55
C ASP A 29 16.53 12.35 -0.05
N ASP A 30 15.83 13.11 -0.91
CA ASP A 30 16.37 14.26 -1.64
C ASP A 30 15.48 15.50 -1.41
N ILE A 31 15.98 16.44 -0.61
CA ILE A 31 15.26 17.70 -0.28
C ILE A 31 15.07 18.60 -1.50
N ASP A 32 16.02 18.63 -2.44
CA ASP A 32 15.88 19.42 -3.66
C ASP A 32 14.80 18.84 -4.57
N PHE A 33 14.69 17.51 -4.62
CA PHE A 33 13.61 16.85 -5.33
C PHE A 33 12.26 17.12 -4.68
N ALA A 34 12.17 17.04 -3.34
CA ALA A 34 10.96 17.38 -2.58
C ALA A 34 10.46 18.79 -2.91
N ASN A 35 11.36 19.78 -2.91
CA ASN A 35 11.02 21.16 -3.25
C ASN A 35 10.53 21.31 -4.69
N LYS A 36 11.13 20.61 -5.64
CA LYS A 36 10.70 20.63 -7.06
C LYS A 36 9.31 20.01 -7.24
N VAL A 37 9.01 18.90 -6.55
CA VAL A 37 7.68 18.29 -6.58
C VAL A 37 6.65 19.21 -5.95
N SER A 38 6.95 19.84 -4.82
CA SER A 38 6.07 20.83 -4.19
C SER A 38 5.72 21.99 -5.15
N ALA A 39 6.73 22.52 -5.85
CA ALA A 39 6.52 23.59 -6.84
C ALA A 39 5.67 23.12 -8.03
N GLU A 40 5.84 21.89 -8.50
CA GLU A 40 5.02 21.32 -9.57
C GLU A 40 3.57 21.05 -9.12
N ILE A 41 3.32 20.66 -7.88
CA ILE A 41 1.97 20.52 -7.31
C ILE A 41 1.25 21.88 -7.39
N GLU A 42 1.88 22.97 -6.91
CA GLU A 42 1.29 24.31 -6.95
C GLU A 42 0.99 24.80 -8.37
N LYS A 43 1.82 24.45 -9.32
CA LYS A 43 1.64 24.77 -10.74
C LYS A 43 0.54 23.97 -11.40
N GLN A 44 0.35 22.69 -11.03
CA GLN A 44 -0.58 21.79 -11.70
C GLN A 44 -2.00 21.86 -11.12
N ILE A 45 -2.18 22.09 -9.82
CA ILE A 45 -3.50 22.18 -9.18
C ILE A 45 -4.50 23.08 -9.96
N PRO A 46 -4.12 24.30 -10.37
CA PRO A 46 -5.06 25.18 -11.09
C PRO A 46 -5.52 24.64 -12.46
N MET A 47 -4.81 23.64 -13.00
CA MET A 47 -5.14 23.02 -14.31
C MET A 47 -6.11 21.85 -14.18
N LEU A 48 -6.37 21.38 -12.95
CA LEU A 48 -7.24 20.23 -12.72
C LEU A 48 -8.71 20.63 -12.79
N SER A 49 -9.54 19.73 -13.31
CA SER A 49 -10.99 19.91 -13.37
C SER A 49 -11.63 19.95 -11.98
N ARG A 50 -11.03 19.27 -11.00
CA ARG A 50 -11.46 19.21 -9.59
C ARG A 50 -10.47 19.92 -8.66
N SER A 51 -9.93 21.05 -9.09
CA SER A 51 -8.87 21.82 -8.39
C SER A 51 -9.19 22.15 -6.94
N GLU A 52 -10.46 22.47 -6.61
CA GLU A 52 -10.89 22.75 -5.22
C GLU A 52 -10.77 21.52 -4.32
N ILE A 53 -11.09 20.34 -4.85
CA ILE A 53 -10.99 19.08 -4.12
C ILE A 53 -9.52 18.73 -3.91
N ALA A 54 -8.72 18.78 -4.98
CA ALA A 54 -7.29 18.53 -4.92
C ALA A 54 -6.59 19.49 -3.93
N ARG A 55 -6.96 20.78 -3.95
CA ARG A 55 -6.41 21.77 -3.01
C ARG A 55 -6.74 21.39 -1.56
N ALA A 56 -7.98 21.10 -1.25
CA ALA A 56 -8.39 20.70 0.11
C ALA A 56 -7.67 19.42 0.57
N SER A 57 -7.57 18.40 -0.31
CA SER A 57 -6.85 17.16 -0.01
C SER A 57 -5.37 17.42 0.29
N ILE A 58 -4.68 18.21 -0.55
CA ILE A 58 -3.26 18.51 -0.37
C ILE A 58 -3.02 19.34 0.89
N ASP A 59 -3.83 20.36 1.15
CA ASP A 59 -3.64 21.27 2.30
C ASP A 59 -3.91 20.54 3.63
N ASP A 60 -4.92 19.69 3.70
CA ASP A 60 -5.32 19.03 4.93
C ASP A 60 -4.55 17.71 5.16
N ASN A 61 -4.35 16.91 4.12
CA ASN A 61 -3.89 15.52 4.21
C ASN A 61 -2.58 15.25 3.45
N GLY A 62 -2.18 16.11 2.49
CA GLY A 62 -0.94 15.96 1.74
C GLY A 62 0.30 16.04 2.62
N LYS A 63 1.34 15.22 2.34
CA LYS A 63 2.62 15.27 3.08
C LYS A 63 3.78 15.07 2.14
N ILE A 64 4.84 15.87 2.36
CA ILE A 64 6.17 15.61 1.80
C ILE A 64 7.11 15.33 2.96
N ILE A 65 7.67 14.12 3.00
CA ILE A 65 8.53 13.64 4.07
C ILE A 65 9.93 13.42 3.48
N VAL A 66 10.92 14.08 4.05
CA VAL A 66 12.32 13.90 3.67
C VAL A 66 13.00 13.03 4.74
N THR A 67 13.66 11.97 4.29
CA THR A 67 14.36 11.00 5.12
C THR A 67 15.85 10.99 4.84
N ASP A 68 16.62 10.36 5.68
CA ASP A 68 18.06 10.17 5.53
C ASP A 68 18.43 9.01 4.60
N SER A 69 17.48 8.12 4.30
CA SER A 69 17.67 6.99 3.40
C SER A 69 16.38 6.48 2.79
N ILE A 70 16.47 5.75 1.68
CA ILE A 70 15.34 5.07 1.04
C ILE A 70 14.81 3.92 1.92
N GLU A 71 15.66 3.28 2.71
CA GLU A 71 15.26 2.27 3.68
C GLU A 71 14.29 2.87 4.71
N THR A 72 14.65 4.01 5.30
CA THR A 72 13.77 4.75 6.23
C THR A 72 12.46 5.17 5.54
N ALA A 73 12.51 5.56 4.27
CA ALA A 73 11.31 5.86 3.48
C ALA A 73 10.35 4.67 3.39
N VAL A 74 10.86 3.47 3.12
CA VAL A 74 10.03 2.24 3.07
C VAL A 74 9.47 1.89 4.45
N GLU A 75 10.21 2.09 5.53
CA GLU A 75 9.71 1.88 6.89
C GLU A 75 8.55 2.81 7.23
N ILE A 76 8.64 4.08 6.81
CA ILE A 76 7.55 5.05 6.99
C ILE A 76 6.34 4.66 6.13
N SER A 77 6.56 4.26 4.87
CA SER A 77 5.50 3.76 4.00
C SER A 77 4.76 2.56 4.62
N ASN A 78 5.47 1.61 5.20
CA ASN A 78 4.87 0.47 5.92
C ASN A 78 4.01 0.92 7.13
N LYS A 79 4.39 2.02 7.80
CA LYS A 79 3.58 2.60 8.89
C LYS A 79 2.33 3.29 8.38
N ILE A 80 2.37 3.89 7.19
CA ILE A 80 1.21 4.49 6.53
C ILE A 80 0.27 3.37 6.04
N ALA A 81 0.83 2.30 5.49
CA ALA A 81 0.10 1.21 4.85
C ALA A 81 -0.83 1.72 3.73
N PRO A 82 -0.26 2.32 2.68
CA PRO A 82 -1.03 2.98 1.63
C PRO A 82 -1.86 1.99 0.81
N GLU A 83 -2.91 2.50 0.20
CA GLU A 83 -3.67 1.80 -0.83
C GLU A 83 -2.80 1.57 -2.07
N HIS A 84 -2.20 2.65 -2.58
CA HIS A 84 -1.27 2.65 -3.70
C HIS A 84 0.12 3.04 -3.23
N LEU A 85 1.13 2.22 -3.52
CA LEU A 85 2.54 2.50 -3.25
C LEU A 85 3.34 2.50 -4.54
N GLU A 86 3.84 3.65 -4.95
CA GLU A 86 4.76 3.77 -6.09
C GLU A 86 6.22 3.77 -5.62
N LEU A 87 7.01 2.83 -6.11
CA LEU A 87 8.45 2.74 -5.88
C LEU A 87 9.22 3.34 -7.07
N CYS A 88 9.26 4.67 -7.15
CA CYS A 88 9.90 5.43 -8.24
C CYS A 88 11.43 5.46 -8.13
N VAL A 89 12.07 4.30 -8.06
CA VAL A 89 13.51 4.10 -7.88
C VAL A 89 14.15 3.33 -9.04
N ASP A 90 15.50 3.25 -9.07
CA ASP A 90 16.20 2.52 -10.13
C ASP A 90 16.01 0.99 -10.02
N ASN A 91 16.06 0.44 -8.80
CA ASN A 91 15.95 -0.99 -8.52
C ASN A 91 14.73 -1.28 -7.62
N PRO A 92 13.48 -1.16 -8.12
CA PRO A 92 12.30 -1.29 -7.29
C PRO A 92 12.12 -2.70 -6.71
N PHE A 93 12.60 -3.75 -7.38
CA PHE A 93 12.50 -5.13 -6.91
C PHE A 93 13.32 -5.40 -5.64
N GLU A 94 14.46 -4.71 -5.44
CA GLU A 94 15.26 -4.81 -4.22
C GLU A 94 14.53 -4.23 -3.00
N LEU A 95 13.69 -3.22 -3.21
CA LEU A 95 12.88 -2.63 -2.16
C LEU A 95 11.58 -3.38 -1.91
N LEU A 96 11.05 -4.09 -2.92
CA LEU A 96 9.78 -4.83 -2.82
C LEU A 96 9.80 -5.81 -1.64
N GLU A 97 10.92 -6.48 -1.39
CA GLU A 97 11.05 -7.42 -0.26
C GLU A 97 10.94 -6.74 1.12
N LYS A 98 11.14 -5.42 1.20
CA LYS A 98 11.01 -4.62 2.42
C LYS A 98 9.60 -4.05 2.62
N VAL A 99 8.76 -4.08 1.57
CA VAL A 99 7.36 -3.64 1.64
C VAL A 99 6.54 -4.69 2.36
N LYS A 100 5.86 -4.29 3.43
CA LYS A 100 5.02 -5.17 4.26
C LYS A 100 3.54 -4.86 4.13
N HIS A 101 3.23 -3.58 3.93
CA HIS A 101 1.85 -3.08 4.01
C HIS A 101 1.59 -2.10 2.87
N ALA A 102 1.01 -2.60 1.78
CA ALA A 102 0.47 -1.79 0.68
C ALA A 102 -0.68 -2.57 0.03
N GLY A 103 -1.68 -1.87 -0.46
CA GLY A 103 -2.77 -2.47 -1.23
C GLY A 103 -2.28 -2.94 -2.59
N SER A 104 -1.62 -2.05 -3.32
CA SER A 104 -0.93 -2.35 -4.58
C SER A 104 0.43 -1.68 -4.62
N VAL A 105 1.42 -2.31 -5.28
CA VAL A 105 2.78 -1.78 -5.41
C VAL A 105 3.12 -1.60 -6.88
N PHE A 106 3.45 -0.37 -7.26
CA PHE A 106 3.82 0.03 -8.61
C PHE A 106 5.35 0.16 -8.70
N LEU A 107 5.96 -0.60 -9.60
CA LEU A 107 7.39 -0.79 -9.63
C LEU A 107 8.06 0.02 -10.74
N GLY A 108 8.83 1.04 -10.34
CA GLY A 108 9.63 1.86 -11.24
C GLY A 108 8.91 3.12 -11.72
N ARG A 109 9.66 3.97 -12.45
CA ARG A 109 9.24 5.33 -12.84
C ARG A 109 8.24 5.38 -14.00
N TYR A 110 7.94 4.24 -14.61
CA TYR A 110 7.06 4.13 -15.77
C TYR A 110 5.81 3.29 -15.48
N CYS A 111 5.47 3.16 -14.20
CA CYS A 111 4.33 2.42 -13.72
C CYS A 111 3.47 3.32 -12.81
N PRO A 112 2.77 4.31 -13.37
CA PRO A 112 1.85 5.15 -12.60
C PRO A 112 0.62 4.34 -12.17
N GLU A 113 -0.09 4.82 -11.16
CA GLU A 113 -1.30 4.20 -10.59
C GLU A 113 -2.35 3.88 -11.66
N ALA A 114 -2.58 4.79 -12.61
CA ALA A 114 -3.55 4.62 -13.70
C ALA A 114 -3.32 3.37 -14.57
N VAL A 115 -2.08 2.86 -14.67
CA VAL A 115 -1.81 1.60 -15.36
C VAL A 115 -2.43 0.42 -14.61
N GLY A 116 -2.38 0.44 -13.27
CA GLY A 116 -2.99 -0.60 -12.43
C GLY A 116 -4.50 -0.61 -12.56
N ASP A 117 -5.11 0.54 -12.51
CA ASP A 117 -6.57 0.67 -12.52
C ASP A 117 -7.21 0.31 -13.87
N TYR A 118 -6.55 0.65 -14.98
CA TYR A 118 -7.22 0.58 -16.28
C TYR A 118 -6.69 -0.50 -17.22
N LEU A 119 -5.43 -0.98 -17.05
CA LEU A 119 -4.83 -1.85 -18.08
C LEU A 119 -4.06 -3.05 -17.55
N ALA A 120 -3.46 -3.02 -16.36
CA ALA A 120 -2.58 -4.07 -15.87
C ALA A 120 -3.30 -5.40 -15.56
N GLY A 121 -4.64 -5.39 -15.48
CA GLY A 121 -5.45 -6.58 -15.21
C GLY A 121 -5.54 -6.98 -13.73
N THR A 122 -4.89 -6.24 -12.84
CA THR A 122 -5.04 -6.39 -11.39
C THR A 122 -6.39 -5.82 -10.92
N ASN A 123 -6.90 -6.31 -9.78
CA ASN A 123 -8.11 -5.73 -9.19
C ASN A 123 -7.78 -4.39 -8.54
N HIS A 124 -8.59 -3.36 -8.81
CA HIS A 124 -8.41 -2.03 -8.21
C HIS A 124 -9.21 -1.83 -6.92
N THR A 125 -10.00 -2.83 -6.48
CA THR A 125 -10.65 -2.79 -5.16
C THR A 125 -9.61 -3.17 -4.12
N LEU A 126 -8.98 -2.16 -3.55
CA LEU A 126 -7.82 -2.24 -2.69
C LEU A 126 -8.16 -1.90 -1.23
N PRO A 127 -7.39 -2.37 -0.25
CA PRO A 127 -7.56 -1.96 1.13
C PRO A 127 -7.18 -0.49 1.32
N THR A 128 -8.10 0.31 1.86
CA THR A 128 -7.96 1.75 2.08
C THR A 128 -7.71 2.10 3.55
N SER A 129 -7.38 3.36 3.85
CA SER A 129 -7.29 3.89 5.22
C SER A 129 -6.37 3.09 6.15
N GLY A 130 -5.26 2.57 5.61
CA GLY A 130 -4.27 1.80 6.36
C GLY A 130 -4.66 0.35 6.65
N THR A 131 -5.77 -0.14 6.10
CA THR A 131 -6.21 -1.54 6.27
C THR A 131 -5.33 -2.54 5.52
N ALA A 132 -4.44 -2.09 4.64
CA ALA A 132 -3.41 -2.93 4.01
C ALA A 132 -2.48 -3.66 5.00
N ARG A 133 -2.56 -3.33 6.30
CA ARG A 133 -1.89 -4.07 7.39
C ARG A 133 -2.44 -5.48 7.60
N PHE A 134 -3.70 -5.71 7.23
CA PHE A 134 -4.41 -6.97 7.51
C PHE A 134 -5.42 -7.37 6.43
N SER A 135 -5.66 -6.51 5.43
CA SER A 135 -6.53 -6.79 4.30
C SER A 135 -5.73 -6.88 3.00
N SER A 136 -6.25 -7.63 2.05
CA SER A 136 -5.70 -7.80 0.70
C SER A 136 -6.62 -7.17 -0.36
N PRO A 137 -6.14 -6.95 -1.60
CA PRO A 137 -7.00 -6.64 -2.72
C PRO A 137 -8.10 -7.70 -2.90
N LEU A 138 -9.26 -7.29 -3.40
CA LEU A 138 -10.35 -8.21 -3.71
C LEU A 138 -9.88 -9.30 -4.67
N SER A 139 -10.10 -10.56 -4.29
CA SER A 139 -9.65 -11.73 -5.04
C SER A 139 -10.73 -12.82 -5.12
N VAL A 140 -10.45 -13.90 -5.84
CA VAL A 140 -11.31 -15.07 -5.88
C VAL A 140 -11.52 -15.68 -4.48
N ASP A 141 -10.53 -15.56 -3.58
CA ASP A 141 -10.63 -16.06 -2.21
C ASP A 141 -11.78 -15.43 -1.40
N ASP A 142 -12.19 -14.19 -1.74
CA ASP A 142 -13.32 -13.52 -1.09
C ASP A 142 -14.68 -14.13 -1.46
N PHE A 143 -14.72 -14.89 -2.55
CA PHE A 143 -15.93 -15.53 -3.07
C PHE A 143 -15.96 -17.05 -2.85
N VAL A 144 -14.92 -17.62 -2.23
CA VAL A 144 -14.86 -19.06 -1.92
C VAL A 144 -14.82 -19.28 -0.42
N LYS A 145 -15.47 -20.37 0.02
CA LYS A 145 -15.45 -20.78 1.42
C LYS A 145 -14.49 -21.96 1.59
N LYS A 146 -13.60 -21.85 2.56
CA LYS A 146 -12.70 -22.93 2.97
C LYS A 146 -13.28 -23.60 4.22
N THR A 147 -13.36 -24.92 4.23
CA THR A 147 -13.82 -25.70 5.38
C THR A 147 -12.78 -26.77 5.69
N GLN A 148 -12.38 -26.86 6.94
CA GLN A 148 -11.56 -27.96 7.43
C GLN A 148 -12.45 -29.14 7.74
N TYR A 149 -11.96 -30.37 7.49
CA TYR A 149 -12.53 -31.60 8.00
C TYR A 149 -11.41 -32.45 8.61
N ILE A 150 -11.74 -33.14 9.68
CA ILE A 150 -10.82 -33.99 10.43
C ILE A 150 -11.50 -35.33 10.59
N TYR A 151 -10.80 -36.41 10.29
CA TYR A 151 -11.24 -37.75 10.51
C TYR A 151 -10.15 -38.57 11.21
N TYR A 152 -10.53 -39.25 12.28
CA TYR A 152 -9.72 -40.25 12.97
C TYR A 152 -10.52 -41.54 13.07
N ASP A 153 -9.91 -42.65 12.75
CA ASP A 153 -10.47 -43.96 13.13
C ASP A 153 -10.09 -44.30 14.59
N LYS A 154 -10.63 -45.42 15.11
CA LYS A 154 -10.40 -45.82 16.49
C LYS A 154 -8.91 -46.00 16.81
N ALA A 155 -8.16 -46.65 15.92
CA ALA A 155 -6.75 -46.95 16.11
C ALA A 155 -5.91 -45.65 16.15
N SER A 156 -6.14 -44.74 15.20
CA SER A 156 -5.48 -43.42 15.16
C SER A 156 -5.80 -42.57 16.39
N LEU A 157 -7.04 -42.62 16.90
CA LEU A 157 -7.41 -41.92 18.11
C LEU A 157 -6.70 -42.49 19.35
N GLU A 158 -6.62 -43.85 19.47
CA GLU A 158 -5.91 -44.50 20.57
C GLU A 158 -4.42 -44.15 20.62
N GLU A 159 -3.80 -43.91 19.48
CA GLU A 159 -2.40 -43.48 19.37
C GLU A 159 -2.16 -42.09 19.97
N VAL A 160 -3.08 -41.13 19.77
CA VAL A 160 -2.89 -39.72 20.12
C VAL A 160 -3.69 -39.27 21.34
N CYS A 161 -4.57 -40.08 21.89
CA CYS A 161 -5.50 -39.70 22.97
C CYS A 161 -4.76 -39.16 24.22
N ARG A 162 -3.61 -39.74 24.57
CA ARG A 162 -2.82 -39.28 25.72
C ARG A 162 -2.26 -37.87 25.55
N ASP A 163 -1.84 -37.53 24.33
CA ASP A 163 -1.32 -36.22 24.00
C ASP A 163 -2.46 -35.21 24.00
N VAL A 164 -3.62 -35.56 23.44
CA VAL A 164 -4.83 -34.71 23.49
C VAL A 164 -5.22 -34.42 24.96
N GLU A 165 -5.29 -35.46 25.81
CA GLU A 165 -5.60 -35.28 27.23
C GLU A 165 -4.55 -34.40 27.95
N TYR A 166 -3.27 -34.60 27.63
CA TYR A 166 -2.19 -33.81 28.21
C TYR A 166 -2.33 -32.33 27.84
N PHE A 167 -2.54 -32.01 26.57
CA PHE A 167 -2.72 -30.63 26.13
C PHE A 167 -4.00 -30.03 26.68
N ALA A 168 -5.12 -30.73 26.68
CA ALA A 168 -6.38 -30.24 27.24
C ALA A 168 -6.23 -29.84 28.73
N LYS A 169 -5.51 -30.63 29.53
CA LYS A 169 -5.23 -30.31 30.92
C LYS A 169 -4.33 -29.08 31.09
N LYS A 170 -3.49 -28.75 30.10
CA LYS A 170 -2.59 -27.58 30.14
C LYS A 170 -3.28 -26.28 29.73
N VAL A 171 -4.34 -26.31 28.96
CA VAL A 171 -5.10 -25.13 28.53
C VAL A 171 -6.36 -24.88 29.37
N GLU A 172 -6.50 -25.60 30.50
CA GLU A 172 -7.58 -25.39 31.51
C GLU A 172 -9.00 -25.46 30.91
N PHE A 173 -9.26 -26.45 30.03
CA PHE A 173 -10.62 -26.80 29.62
C PHE A 173 -11.21 -27.86 30.55
#